data_bcc44e346ccb3e98a10863c51f0b1cb6
#
_entry.id   bcc44e346ccb3e98a10863c51f0b1cb6
#
_cell.length_a   1.000
_cell.length_b   1.000
_cell.length_c   1.000
_cell.angle_alpha   90.00
_cell.angle_beta   90.00
_cell.angle_gamma   90.00
#
_symmetry.space_group_name_H-M   'P 1'
#
loop_
_entity.id
_entity.type
_entity.pdbx_description
1 polymer ?
#
loop_
_entity_poly.entity_id
_entity_poly.type
_entity_poly.pdbx_seq_one_letter_code
_entity_poly.pdbx_strand_id
1 'polypeptide(L)'
;VIVFCLVNTYDKLKLHEIHLRSIARAIPLCYAYDFHLALYDFPFWKNVREVVEDVVNYTTIGDPSYAYTLLEGNRIHLIDSFPAHFGDLIATTPNPDRKKALSFEEMVRVISERSTTFLIGLGRRGLPKDLMERARYHFEATGRGVSLETCTAMGVVATTIHFARVIGWRR
;
A
#
# COMPACT_ATOMS: atom_id res chain seq x y z
N VAL A 1 1.52 -10.97 -8.29
CA VAL A 1 0.58 -10.24 -7.40
C VAL A 1 1.21 -8.94 -6.97
N ILE A 2 0.41 -7.86 -6.95
CA ILE A 2 0.80 -6.56 -6.39
C ILE A 2 0.02 -6.35 -5.10
N VAL A 3 0.75 -6.12 -4.01
CA VAL A 3 0.18 -5.81 -2.70
C VAL A 3 0.45 -4.35 -2.36
N PHE A 4 -0.60 -3.63 -2.04
CA PHE A 4 -0.57 -2.26 -1.55
C PHE A 4 -0.69 -2.31 -0.03
N CYS A 5 0.40 -2.06 0.68
CA CYS A 5 0.47 -2.28 2.12
C CYS A 5 0.52 -0.96 2.89
N LEU A 6 -0.52 -0.68 3.65
CA LEU A 6 -0.50 0.40 4.63
C LEU A 6 0.21 -0.08 5.90
N VAL A 7 1.21 0.69 6.33
CA VAL A 7 1.97 0.43 7.56
C VAL A 7 1.53 1.43 8.62
N ASN A 8 1.00 0.92 9.73
CA ASN A 8 0.56 1.78 10.83
C ASN A 8 1.76 2.38 11.58
N THR A 9 2.14 3.55 11.16
CA THR A 9 3.19 4.37 11.81
C THR A 9 2.62 5.51 12.64
N TYR A 10 1.30 5.56 12.81
CA TYR A 10 0.62 6.63 13.53
C TYR A 10 0.41 6.29 15.01
N ASP A 11 -0.49 5.39 15.32
CA ASP A 11 -0.82 4.96 16.68
C ASP A 11 -1.19 3.48 16.68
N LYS A 12 -0.54 2.69 17.53
CA LYS A 12 -0.79 1.24 17.67
C LYS A 12 -1.66 0.91 18.90
N LEU A 13 -1.93 1.90 19.74
CA LEU A 13 -2.67 1.71 20.99
C LEU A 13 -4.15 2.10 20.88
N LYS A 14 -4.44 3.09 20.04
CA LYS A 14 -5.78 3.62 19.86
C LYS A 14 -6.12 3.77 18.37
N LEU A 15 -7.32 3.34 18.01
CA LEU A 15 -7.89 3.55 16.69
C LEU A 15 -8.33 5.00 16.53
N HIS A 16 -7.83 5.67 15.51
CA HIS A 16 -8.17 7.04 15.17
C HIS A 16 -8.86 7.10 13.80
N GLU A 17 -9.56 8.19 13.56
CA GLU A 17 -10.24 8.44 12.29
C GLU A 17 -9.28 8.42 11.09
N ILE A 18 -8.02 8.83 11.28
CA ILE A 18 -7.00 8.78 10.23
C ILE A 18 -6.70 7.36 9.76
N HIS A 19 -6.72 6.36 10.64
CA HIS A 19 -6.59 4.95 10.26
C HIS A 19 -7.74 4.54 9.34
N LEU A 20 -8.96 4.80 9.77
CA LEU A 20 -10.18 4.44 9.06
C LEU A 20 -10.30 5.12 7.69
N ARG A 21 -10.03 6.42 7.65
CA ARG A 21 -10.06 7.20 6.40
C ARG A 21 -8.98 6.76 5.41
N SER A 22 -7.78 6.47 5.89
CA SER A 22 -6.70 6.02 5.02
C SER A 22 -7.00 4.66 4.40
N ILE A 23 -7.53 3.73 5.18
CA ILE A 23 -7.96 2.42 4.66
C ILE A 23 -9.11 2.58 3.68
N ALA A 24 -10.13 3.38 4.03
CA ALA A 24 -11.28 3.65 3.17
C ALA A 24 -10.88 4.23 1.80
N ARG A 25 -9.82 5.05 1.76
CA ARG A 25 -9.30 5.63 0.51
C ARG A 25 -8.40 4.67 -0.27
N ALA A 26 -7.74 3.72 0.37
CA ALA A 26 -6.95 2.70 -0.30
C ALA A 26 -7.82 1.67 -1.03
N ILE A 27 -9.00 1.37 -0.50
CA ILE A 27 -9.91 0.35 -1.05
C ILE A 27 -10.27 0.59 -2.53
N PRO A 28 -10.77 1.76 -2.96
CA PRO A 28 -11.10 1.97 -4.36
C PRO A 28 -9.88 1.92 -5.29
N LEU A 29 -8.69 2.28 -4.81
CA LEU A 29 -7.46 2.14 -5.58
C LEU A 29 -7.11 0.66 -5.81
N CYS A 30 -7.19 -0.16 -4.77
CA CYS A 30 -6.95 -1.60 -4.87
C CYS A 30 -8.02 -2.29 -5.74
N TYR A 31 -9.27 -1.85 -5.64
CA TYR A 31 -10.34 -2.34 -6.49
C TYR A 31 -10.10 -2.00 -7.96
N ALA A 32 -9.84 -0.72 -8.26
CA ALA A 32 -9.67 -0.22 -9.63
C ALA A 32 -8.45 -0.82 -10.35
N TYR A 33 -7.37 -1.04 -9.62
CA TYR A 33 -6.09 -1.48 -10.20
C TYR A 33 -5.78 -2.95 -9.97
N ASP A 34 -6.72 -3.69 -9.42
CA ASP A 34 -6.57 -5.13 -9.15
C ASP A 34 -5.37 -5.44 -8.24
N PHE A 35 -5.23 -4.67 -7.16
CA PHE A 35 -4.24 -4.88 -6.11
C PHE A 35 -4.85 -5.60 -4.91
N HIS A 36 -4.01 -6.29 -4.14
CA HIS A 36 -4.33 -6.69 -2.78
C HIS A 36 -4.05 -5.52 -1.82
N LEU A 37 -4.89 -5.36 -0.81
CA LEU A 37 -4.67 -4.42 0.29
C LEU A 37 -4.17 -5.18 1.51
N ALA A 38 -3.02 -4.80 2.04
CA ALA A 38 -2.53 -5.32 3.31
C ALA A 38 -2.46 -4.21 4.36
N LEU A 39 -2.78 -4.55 5.60
CA LEU A 39 -2.72 -3.67 6.76
C LEU A 39 -1.70 -4.27 7.74
N TYR A 40 -0.56 -3.61 7.86
CA TYR A 40 0.54 -4.04 8.72
C TYR A 40 0.56 -3.24 10.03
N ASP A 41 0.60 -3.96 11.16
CA ASP A 41 0.54 -3.37 12.51
C ASP A 41 -0.75 -2.59 12.84
N PHE A 42 -1.89 -3.15 12.48
CA PHE A 42 -3.20 -2.64 12.87
C PHE A 42 -3.88 -3.57 13.89
N PRO A 43 -3.59 -3.44 15.20
CA PRO A 43 -4.04 -4.39 16.22
C PRO A 43 -5.47 -4.13 16.72
N PHE A 44 -6.30 -3.45 15.94
CA PHE A 44 -7.63 -2.98 16.36
C PHE A 44 -8.77 -3.96 16.02
N TRP A 45 -8.50 -4.92 15.14
CA TRP A 45 -9.51 -5.83 14.61
C TRP A 45 -9.05 -7.28 14.71
N LYS A 46 -10.00 -8.18 14.90
CA LYS A 46 -9.74 -9.63 14.95
C LYS A 46 -9.64 -10.25 13.57
N ASN A 47 -10.36 -9.69 12.60
CA ASN A 47 -10.43 -10.19 11.23
C ASN A 47 -10.73 -9.09 10.22
N VAL A 48 -10.56 -9.40 8.94
CA VAL A 48 -10.74 -8.43 7.85
C VAL A 48 -12.20 -7.99 7.66
N ARG A 49 -13.18 -8.80 8.06
CA ARG A 49 -14.59 -8.41 7.98
C ARG A 49 -14.89 -7.23 8.91
N GLU A 50 -14.37 -7.26 10.14
CA GLU A 50 -14.49 -6.14 11.09
C GLU A 50 -13.88 -4.86 10.51
N VAL A 51 -12.73 -4.95 9.83
CA VAL A 51 -12.12 -3.81 9.12
C VAL A 51 -13.10 -3.19 8.14
N VAL A 52 -13.66 -4.02 7.25
CA VAL A 52 -14.58 -3.53 6.21
C VAL A 52 -15.81 -2.88 6.82
N GLU A 53 -16.43 -3.52 7.81
CA GLU A 53 -17.62 -2.99 8.50
C GLU A 53 -17.36 -1.62 9.13
N ASP A 54 -16.18 -1.40 9.69
CA ASP A 54 -15.81 -0.12 10.29
C ASP A 54 -15.48 0.95 9.25
N VAL A 55 -14.73 0.61 8.18
CA VAL A 55 -14.19 1.61 7.24
C VAL A 55 -15.17 2.07 6.18
N VAL A 56 -16.21 1.30 5.84
CA VAL A 56 -17.16 1.67 4.77
C VAL A 56 -17.92 2.97 5.05
N ASN A 57 -17.96 3.40 6.31
CA ASN A 57 -18.61 4.65 6.72
C ASN A 57 -17.68 5.88 6.64
N TYR A 58 -16.41 5.70 6.31
CA TYR A 58 -15.39 6.76 6.32
C TYR A 58 -14.97 7.22 4.92
N THR A 59 -15.83 7.05 3.95
CA THR A 59 -15.62 7.51 2.57
C THR A 59 -16.81 8.35 2.11
N THR A 60 -16.56 9.26 1.17
CA THR A 60 -17.60 10.01 0.46
C THR A 60 -18.18 9.24 -0.72
N ILE A 61 -17.61 8.07 -1.05
CA ILE A 61 -18.16 7.16 -2.05
C ILE A 61 -19.32 6.40 -1.42
N GLY A 62 -20.53 6.62 -1.92
CA GLY A 62 -21.74 6.04 -1.36
C GLY A 62 -21.94 4.54 -1.63
N ASP A 63 -21.01 3.89 -2.32
CA ASP A 63 -21.09 2.47 -2.69
C ASP A 63 -20.06 1.65 -1.91
N PRO A 64 -20.49 0.79 -0.95
CA PRO A 64 -19.61 -0.07 -0.20
C PRO A 64 -19.14 -1.32 -0.96
N SER A 65 -19.63 -1.55 -2.18
CA SER A 65 -19.38 -2.78 -2.94
C SER A 65 -17.89 -3.02 -3.21
N TYR A 66 -17.08 -1.98 -3.38
CA TYR A 66 -15.64 -2.10 -3.59
C TYR A 66 -14.97 -2.85 -2.43
N ALA A 67 -15.29 -2.45 -1.19
CA ALA A 67 -14.73 -3.09 0.00
C ALA A 67 -15.17 -4.55 0.13
N TYR A 68 -16.45 -4.84 -0.08
CA TYR A 68 -16.99 -6.19 0.00
C TYR A 68 -16.47 -7.08 -1.12
N THR A 69 -16.28 -6.56 -2.33
CA THR A 69 -15.64 -7.31 -3.42
C THR A 69 -14.21 -7.71 -3.08
N LEU A 70 -13.42 -6.80 -2.49
CA LEU A 70 -12.07 -7.13 -2.02
C LEU A 70 -12.10 -8.17 -0.89
N LEU A 71 -13.03 -8.05 0.05
CA LEU A 71 -13.21 -8.98 1.15
C LEU A 71 -13.54 -10.39 0.65
N GLU A 72 -14.56 -10.52 -0.19
CA GLU A 72 -15.01 -11.79 -0.75
C GLU A 72 -13.96 -12.45 -1.64
N GLY A 73 -13.16 -11.64 -2.33
CA GLY A 73 -12.04 -12.08 -3.15
C GLY A 73 -10.75 -12.40 -2.38
N ASN A 74 -10.77 -12.37 -1.04
CA ASN A 74 -9.58 -12.53 -0.19
C ASN A 74 -8.43 -11.59 -0.58
N ARG A 75 -8.76 -10.33 -0.87
CA ARG A 75 -7.81 -9.31 -1.31
C ARG A 75 -7.55 -8.24 -0.25
N ILE A 76 -8.07 -8.41 0.98
CA ILE A 76 -7.74 -7.60 2.15
C ILE A 76 -7.07 -8.51 3.18
N HIS A 77 -5.96 -8.05 3.75
CA HIS A 77 -5.15 -8.82 4.67
C HIS A 77 -4.81 -8.00 5.92
N LEU A 78 -5.04 -8.57 7.11
CA LEU A 78 -4.45 -8.09 8.37
C LEU A 78 -3.19 -8.91 8.62
N ILE A 79 -2.04 -8.24 8.72
CA ILE A 79 -0.75 -8.92 8.87
C ILE A 79 0.11 -8.27 9.95
N ASP A 80 0.87 -9.10 10.65
CA ASP A 80 1.94 -8.74 11.57
C ASP A 80 3.33 -9.17 11.07
N SER A 81 3.33 -9.96 10.00
CA SER A 81 4.51 -10.40 9.26
C SER A 81 4.18 -10.55 7.78
N PHE A 82 5.17 -10.42 6.90
CA PHE A 82 4.95 -10.50 5.46
C PHE A 82 5.02 -11.96 4.99
N PRO A 83 3.91 -12.50 4.45
CA PRO A 83 3.91 -13.82 3.85
C PRO A 83 4.86 -13.89 2.64
N ALA A 84 5.53 -15.01 2.44
CA ALA A 84 6.50 -15.16 1.35
C ALA A 84 5.89 -14.91 -0.05
N HIS A 85 4.62 -15.24 -0.25
CA HIS A 85 3.94 -15.03 -1.53
C HIS A 85 3.63 -13.55 -1.84
N PHE A 86 3.80 -12.63 -0.88
CA PHE A 86 3.72 -11.19 -1.11
C PHE A 86 4.94 -10.66 -1.88
N GLY A 87 6.01 -11.45 -1.97
CA GLY A 87 7.18 -11.15 -2.81
C GLY A 87 8.11 -10.08 -2.24
N ASP A 88 8.75 -9.35 -3.13
CA ASP A 88 9.75 -8.34 -2.76
C ASP A 88 9.10 -7.10 -2.12
N LEU A 89 9.64 -6.63 -1.00
CA LEU A 89 9.20 -5.40 -0.34
C LEU A 89 9.82 -4.19 -1.03
N ILE A 90 8.99 -3.21 -1.37
CA ILE A 90 9.38 -1.92 -1.95
C ILE A 90 8.91 -0.81 -1.01
N ALA A 91 9.85 -0.13 -0.37
CA ALA A 91 9.53 1.00 0.49
C ALA A 91 9.25 2.25 -0.34
N THR A 92 8.10 2.88 -0.14
CA THR A 92 7.82 4.19 -0.72
C THR A 92 8.33 5.28 0.23
N THR A 93 9.18 6.16 -0.28
CA THR A 93 9.86 7.16 0.55
C THR A 93 10.31 8.34 -0.30
N PRO A 94 10.26 9.59 0.23
CA PRO A 94 10.85 10.75 -0.45
C PRO A 94 12.38 10.76 -0.40
N ASN A 95 12.99 9.91 0.45
CA ASN A 95 14.44 9.85 0.66
C ASN A 95 14.96 8.42 0.46
N PRO A 96 15.00 7.91 -0.77
CA PRO A 96 15.48 6.55 -1.03
C PRO A 96 16.98 6.40 -0.76
N ASP A 97 17.38 5.26 -0.21
CA ASP A 97 18.78 4.85 -0.23
C ASP A 97 19.21 4.67 -1.68
N ARG A 98 20.32 5.34 -2.07
CA ARG A 98 20.82 5.29 -3.45
C ARG A 98 21.11 3.87 -3.95
N LYS A 99 21.51 2.96 -3.05
CA LYS A 99 21.78 1.55 -3.40
C LYS A 99 20.52 0.73 -3.66
N LYS A 100 19.37 1.21 -3.17
CA LYS A 100 18.07 0.54 -3.29
C LYS A 100 17.09 1.30 -4.19
N ALA A 101 17.45 2.50 -4.62
CA ALA A 101 16.58 3.36 -5.42
C ALA A 101 16.19 2.66 -6.72
N LEU A 102 14.89 2.61 -6.97
CA LEU A 102 14.29 1.94 -8.12
C LEU A 102 13.86 2.99 -9.14
N SER A 103 14.43 2.94 -10.34
CA SER A 103 13.94 3.76 -11.46
C SER A 103 12.58 3.26 -11.94
N PHE A 104 11.88 4.09 -12.72
CA PHE A 104 10.60 3.67 -13.30
C PHE A 104 10.77 2.44 -14.22
N GLU A 105 11.80 2.40 -15.03
CA GLU A 105 12.09 1.28 -15.93
C GLU A 105 12.42 -0.01 -15.17
N GLU A 106 13.17 0.10 -14.08
CA GLU A 106 13.44 -1.04 -13.20
C GLU A 106 12.17 -1.52 -12.51
N MET A 107 11.30 -0.59 -12.06
CA MET A 107 10.01 -0.94 -11.47
C MET A 107 9.12 -1.70 -12.45
N VAL A 108 9.04 -1.26 -13.71
CA VAL A 108 8.31 -1.98 -14.77
C VAL A 108 8.77 -3.42 -14.86
N ARG A 109 10.08 -3.65 -14.85
CA ARG A 109 10.67 -5.00 -14.91
C ARG A 109 10.32 -5.82 -13.67
N VAL A 110 10.55 -5.26 -12.48
CA VAL A 110 10.35 -5.97 -11.20
C VAL A 110 8.90 -6.42 -11.03
N ILE A 111 7.93 -5.53 -11.26
CA ILE A 111 6.50 -5.87 -11.10
C ILE A 111 5.97 -6.82 -12.17
N SER A 112 6.63 -6.88 -13.33
CA SER A 112 6.28 -7.82 -14.41
C SER A 112 6.76 -9.23 -14.12
N GLU A 113 7.88 -9.37 -13.41
CA GLU A 113 8.53 -10.66 -13.17
C GLU A 113 8.17 -11.30 -11.82
N ARG A 114 7.76 -10.50 -10.84
CA ARG A 114 7.63 -10.94 -9.45
C ARG A 114 6.41 -10.36 -8.74
N SER A 115 5.96 -11.07 -7.71
CA SER A 115 5.07 -10.48 -6.71
C SER A 115 5.81 -9.40 -5.93
N THR A 116 5.14 -8.29 -5.66
CA THR A 116 5.72 -7.12 -4.98
C THR A 116 4.76 -6.54 -3.97
N THR A 117 5.30 -6.06 -2.86
CA THR A 117 4.55 -5.35 -1.83
C THR A 117 5.08 -3.93 -1.69
N PHE A 118 4.25 -2.94 -2.01
CA PHE A 118 4.57 -1.53 -1.83
C PHE A 118 4.16 -1.08 -0.43
N LEU A 119 5.14 -0.68 0.38
CA LEU A 119 4.94 -0.22 1.75
C LEU A 119 4.68 1.27 1.78
N ILE A 120 3.57 1.68 2.40
CA ILE A 120 3.17 3.08 2.53
C ILE A 120 2.95 3.38 4.01
N GLY A 121 3.75 4.29 4.55
CA GLY A 121 3.65 4.71 5.95
C GLY A 121 2.45 5.62 6.19
N LEU A 122 1.79 5.40 7.32
CA LEU A 122 0.67 6.20 7.79
C LEU A 122 1.17 7.24 8.79
N GLY A 123 1.34 8.47 8.38
CA GLY A 123 1.75 9.55 9.28
C GLY A 123 3.10 10.17 8.95
N ARG A 124 3.47 11.17 9.78
CA ARG A 124 4.61 12.08 9.51
C ARG A 124 5.98 11.43 9.52
N ARG A 125 6.14 10.34 10.26
CA ARG A 125 7.45 9.69 10.46
C ARG A 125 7.89 8.82 9.29
N GLY A 126 7.00 8.58 8.33
CA GLY A 126 7.26 7.64 7.24
C GLY A 126 7.39 6.20 7.72
N LEU A 127 8.08 5.38 6.96
CA LEU A 127 8.27 3.96 7.30
C LEU A 127 9.30 3.78 8.42
N PRO A 128 9.12 2.79 9.30
CA PRO A 128 10.11 2.42 10.32
C PRO A 128 11.45 2.01 9.68
N LYS A 129 12.53 2.26 10.41
CA LYS A 129 13.89 1.97 9.94
C LYS A 129 14.09 0.49 9.58
N ASP A 130 13.55 -0.42 10.38
CA ASP A 130 13.64 -1.86 10.13
C ASP A 130 12.95 -2.27 8.82
N LEU A 131 11.81 -1.69 8.48
CA LEU A 131 11.15 -1.92 7.19
C LEU A 131 11.91 -1.31 6.02
N MET A 132 12.48 -0.12 6.21
CA MET A 132 13.37 0.50 5.22
C MET A 132 14.60 -0.37 4.92
N GLU A 133 15.19 -0.98 5.93
CA GLU A 133 16.33 -1.89 5.80
C GLU A 133 15.94 -3.22 5.14
N ARG A 134 14.78 -3.79 5.51
CA ARG A 134 14.24 -5.05 4.94
C ARG A 134 13.77 -4.90 3.51
N ALA A 135 13.29 -3.72 3.13
CA ALA A 135 12.84 -3.49 1.76
C ALA A 135 14.00 -3.71 0.78
N ARG A 136 13.74 -4.51 -0.23
CA ARG A 136 14.71 -4.78 -1.29
C ARG A 136 14.96 -3.56 -2.15
N TYR A 137 13.91 -2.77 -2.37
CA TYR A 137 13.95 -1.57 -3.19
C TYR A 137 13.30 -0.40 -2.47
N HIS A 138 13.72 0.81 -2.83
CA HIS A 138 13.10 2.06 -2.43
C HIS A 138 12.55 2.78 -3.67
N PHE A 139 11.31 3.21 -3.59
CA PHE A 139 10.64 3.93 -4.67
C PHE A 139 10.28 5.36 -4.22
N GLU A 140 10.73 6.35 -4.97
CA GLU A 140 10.40 7.76 -4.81
C GLU A 140 9.48 8.17 -5.96
N ALA A 141 8.23 8.53 -5.62
CA ALA A 141 7.16 8.69 -6.62
C ALA A 141 7.21 10.02 -7.39
N THR A 142 7.81 11.07 -6.80
CA THR A 142 7.81 12.41 -7.40
C THR A 142 9.01 12.69 -8.30
N GLY A 143 10.09 11.92 -8.18
CA GLY A 143 11.37 12.15 -8.85
C GLY A 143 12.15 13.36 -8.33
N ARG A 144 11.65 14.02 -7.26
CA ARG A 144 12.23 15.25 -6.71
C ARG A 144 12.40 15.24 -5.19
N GLY A 145 12.17 14.12 -4.53
CA GLY A 145 12.29 13.99 -3.09
C GLY A 145 11.22 14.76 -2.30
N VAL A 146 10.06 14.97 -2.88
CA VAL A 146 8.96 15.73 -2.25
C VAL A 146 8.07 14.78 -1.46
N SER A 147 7.89 15.08 -0.17
CA SER A 147 6.94 14.36 0.68
C SER A 147 5.50 14.70 0.31
N LEU A 148 4.67 13.68 0.20
CA LEU A 148 3.23 13.83 -0.06
C LEU A 148 2.43 13.37 1.18
N GLU A 149 1.26 13.98 1.38
CA GLU A 149 0.27 13.49 2.34
C GLU A 149 -0.08 12.03 2.02
N THR A 150 -0.33 11.22 3.05
CA THR A 150 -0.52 9.76 2.91
C THR A 150 -1.53 9.40 1.82
N CYS A 151 -2.72 9.99 1.83
CA CYS A 151 -3.74 9.65 0.84
C CYS A 151 -3.39 10.12 -0.57
N THR A 152 -2.69 11.26 -0.70
CA THR A 152 -2.16 11.75 -1.98
C THR A 152 -1.07 10.82 -2.48
N ALA A 153 -0.14 10.42 -1.61
CA ALA A 153 0.91 9.45 -1.94
C ALA A 153 0.32 8.12 -2.41
N MET A 154 -0.71 7.61 -1.75
CA MET A 154 -1.41 6.39 -2.16
C MET A 154 -1.92 6.47 -3.60
N GLY A 155 -2.60 7.55 -3.95
CA GLY A 155 -3.12 7.75 -5.32
C GLY A 155 -2.01 7.82 -6.36
N VAL A 156 -0.96 8.60 -6.10
CA VAL A 156 0.19 8.73 -6.99
C VAL A 156 0.91 7.40 -7.18
N VAL A 157 1.24 6.71 -6.09
CA VAL A 157 1.94 5.42 -6.14
C VAL A 157 1.11 4.35 -6.84
N ALA A 158 -0.16 4.21 -6.48
CA ALA A 158 -1.06 3.21 -7.08
C ALA A 158 -1.20 3.41 -8.60
N THR A 159 -1.39 4.65 -9.04
CA THR A 159 -1.50 4.98 -10.46
C THR A 159 -0.20 4.71 -11.20
N THR A 160 0.94 5.07 -10.60
CA THR A 160 2.26 4.83 -11.20
C THR A 160 2.51 3.32 -11.38
N ILE A 161 2.20 2.51 -10.37
CA ILE A 161 2.31 1.05 -10.45
C ILE A 161 1.42 0.48 -11.55
N HIS A 162 0.18 0.96 -11.63
CA HIS A 162 -0.76 0.51 -12.66
C HIS A 162 -0.22 0.77 -14.07
N PHE A 163 0.25 1.98 -14.35
CA PHE A 163 0.83 2.30 -15.67
C PHE A 163 2.11 1.55 -15.94
N ALA A 164 2.97 1.35 -14.94
CA ALA A 164 4.16 0.52 -15.09
C ALA A 164 3.81 -0.92 -15.49
N ARG A 165 2.76 -1.49 -14.87
CA ARG A 165 2.26 -2.83 -15.22
C ARG A 165 1.72 -2.90 -16.64
N VAL A 166 0.92 -1.91 -17.06
CA VAL A 166 0.37 -1.84 -18.44
C VAL A 166 1.48 -1.75 -19.49
N ILE A 167 2.53 -0.97 -19.22
CA ILE A 167 3.69 -0.86 -20.10
C ILE A 167 4.47 -2.18 -20.16
N GLY A 168 4.66 -2.84 -19.02
CA GLY A 168 5.35 -4.13 -18.92
C GLY A 168 4.65 -5.25 -19.71
N TRP A 169 3.33 -5.25 -19.78
CA TRP A 169 2.56 -6.24 -20.55
C TRP A 169 2.63 -6.07 -22.06
N ARG A 170 3.03 -4.91 -22.54
CA ARG A 170 3.16 -4.63 -23.98
C ARG A 170 4.53 -4.99 -24.56
N ARG A 171 5.44 -5.45 -23.73
CA ARG A 171 6.79 -5.91 -24.14
C ARG A 171 6.85 -7.43 -24.18
#